data_11e194ad7a83ff1b359161799fba2aa8
#
_entry.id   11e194ad7a83ff1b359161799fba2aa8
#
_cell.length_a   1.000
_cell.length_b   1.000
_cell.length_c   1.000
_cell.angle_alpha   90.00
_cell.angle_beta   90.00
_cell.angle_gamma   90.00
#
_symmetry.space_group_name_H-M   'P 1'
#
loop_
_entity.id
_entity.type
_entity.pdbx_description
1 polymer ?
#
loop_
_entity_poly.entity_id
_entity_poly.type
_entity_poly.pdbx_seq_one_letter_code
_entity_poly.pdbx_strand_id
1 'polypeptide(L)'
;MDAELAKKWMLLFNEKIQANKDYLSELDTPIGDGDHGGNMARGMAAVVENLEGKDFANSAEVFQAVSMQLLSKVGGASGPLYGSAFMGIMKAEKVGTSLADAVQAGLDMIQKRGKAVPGEKTMVDVWSGVVMALQKGELTKETIHTLVEATKDMKATKGRASYVGERSIGHIDPGSYS
;
A
#
# COMPACT_ATOMS: atom_id res chain seq x y z
N MET A 1 9.82 9.43 -12.62
CA MET A 1 8.62 9.56 -13.48
C MET A 1 8.18 11.02 -13.56
N ASP A 2 7.25 11.41 -14.47
CA ASP A 2 6.68 12.75 -14.50
C ASP A 2 5.42 12.88 -13.60
N ALA A 3 4.93 14.11 -13.42
CA ALA A 3 3.77 14.40 -12.57
C ALA A 3 2.47 13.76 -13.09
N GLU A 4 2.27 13.74 -14.42
CA GLU A 4 1.05 13.20 -15.04
C GLU A 4 0.97 11.67 -14.85
N LEU A 5 2.08 10.98 -15.00
CA LEU A 5 2.14 9.54 -14.75
C LEU A 5 1.90 9.22 -13.26
N ALA A 6 2.45 10.03 -12.35
CA ALA A 6 2.20 9.88 -10.91
C ALA A 6 0.72 10.12 -10.56
N LYS A 7 0.09 11.16 -11.12
CA LYS A 7 -1.36 11.39 -10.97
C LYS A 7 -2.17 10.22 -11.50
N LYS A 8 -1.86 9.74 -12.71
CA LYS A 8 -2.54 8.59 -13.32
C LYS A 8 -2.42 7.34 -12.45
N TRP A 9 -1.26 7.08 -11.85
CA TRP A 9 -1.11 5.96 -10.92
C TRP A 9 -2.08 6.09 -9.75
N MET A 10 -2.19 7.26 -9.13
CA MET A 10 -3.11 7.46 -8.00
C MET A 10 -4.58 7.36 -8.39
N LEU A 11 -4.96 7.82 -9.58
CA LEU A 11 -6.31 7.64 -10.10
C LEU A 11 -6.65 6.15 -10.28
N LEU A 12 -5.75 5.37 -10.89
CA LEU A 12 -5.92 3.93 -11.05
C LEU A 12 -5.95 3.18 -9.70
N PHE A 13 -5.13 3.62 -8.74
CA PHE A 13 -5.16 3.07 -7.40
C PHE A 13 -6.52 3.33 -6.74
N ASN A 14 -7.02 4.56 -6.80
CA ASN A 14 -8.36 4.88 -6.29
C ASN A 14 -9.44 4.04 -6.95
N GLU A 15 -9.46 3.92 -8.28
CA GLU A 15 -10.44 3.10 -9.00
C GLU A 15 -10.47 1.65 -8.49
N LYS A 16 -9.29 1.05 -8.31
CA LYS A 16 -9.16 -0.32 -7.79
C LYS A 16 -9.65 -0.43 -6.35
N ILE A 17 -9.29 0.51 -5.48
CA ILE A 17 -9.76 0.53 -4.09
C ILE A 17 -11.28 0.69 -4.03
N GLN A 18 -11.88 1.62 -4.80
CA GLN A 18 -13.33 1.83 -4.82
C GLN A 18 -14.07 0.58 -5.32
N ALA A 19 -13.54 -0.08 -6.36
CA ALA A 19 -14.14 -1.30 -6.91
C ALA A 19 -14.06 -2.52 -5.97
N ASN A 20 -13.06 -2.55 -5.06
CA ASN A 20 -12.80 -3.69 -4.19
C ASN A 20 -13.01 -3.39 -2.69
N LYS A 21 -13.57 -2.25 -2.33
CA LYS A 21 -13.69 -1.82 -0.92
C LYS A 21 -14.46 -2.82 -0.04
N ASP A 22 -15.54 -3.40 -0.56
CA ASP A 22 -16.34 -4.35 0.19
C ASP A 22 -15.56 -5.65 0.41
N TYR A 23 -14.90 -6.15 -0.63
CA TYR A 23 -14.04 -7.34 -0.54
C TYR A 23 -12.85 -7.12 0.41
N LEU A 24 -12.21 -5.95 0.40
CA LEU A 24 -11.16 -5.61 1.36
C LEU A 24 -11.65 -5.63 2.82
N SER A 25 -12.89 -5.18 3.06
CA SER A 25 -13.52 -5.26 4.38
C SER A 25 -13.91 -6.69 4.76
N GLU A 26 -14.34 -7.52 3.78
CA GLU A 26 -14.59 -8.95 3.99
C GLU A 26 -13.30 -9.69 4.36
N LEU A 27 -12.15 -9.39 3.72
CA LEU A 27 -10.85 -9.98 4.08
C LEU A 27 -10.41 -9.59 5.49
N ASP A 28 -10.72 -8.37 5.91
CA ASP A 28 -10.34 -7.85 7.23
C ASP A 28 -11.23 -8.41 8.36
N THR A 29 -12.49 -8.73 8.08
CA THR A 29 -13.47 -9.16 9.08
C THR A 29 -12.99 -10.33 9.96
N PRO A 30 -12.45 -11.45 9.42
CA PRO A 30 -12.04 -12.59 10.24
C PRO A 30 -10.76 -12.37 11.04
N ILE A 31 -9.94 -11.40 10.68
CA ILE A 31 -8.62 -11.17 11.26
C ILE A 31 -8.36 -9.73 11.74
N GLY A 32 -9.38 -8.86 11.62
CA GLY A 32 -9.32 -7.46 12.01
C GLY A 32 -10.64 -6.97 12.57
N ASP A 33 -11.08 -5.78 12.15
CA ASP A 33 -12.36 -5.18 12.55
C ASP A 33 -13.29 -4.86 11.36
N GLY A 34 -12.93 -5.31 10.16
CA GLY A 34 -13.75 -5.20 8.96
C GLY A 34 -13.82 -3.80 8.36
N ASP A 35 -12.94 -2.89 8.74
CA ASP A 35 -12.99 -1.49 8.32
C ASP A 35 -11.97 -1.09 7.24
N HIS A 36 -11.07 -2.02 6.85
CA HIS A 36 -9.95 -1.72 5.96
C HIS A 36 -10.40 -1.13 4.62
N GLY A 37 -11.36 -1.76 3.96
CA GLY A 37 -11.85 -1.29 2.66
C GLY A 37 -12.49 0.10 2.72
N GLY A 38 -13.32 0.34 3.74
CA GLY A 38 -13.94 1.64 3.97
C GLY A 38 -12.93 2.74 4.27
N ASN A 39 -11.93 2.44 5.09
CA ASN A 39 -10.83 3.36 5.42
C ASN A 39 -10.01 3.73 4.17
N MET A 40 -9.61 2.74 3.37
CA MET A 40 -8.86 2.95 2.14
C MET A 40 -9.66 3.74 1.11
N ALA A 41 -10.94 3.39 0.91
CA ALA A 41 -11.82 4.08 -0.04
C ALA A 41 -11.99 5.56 0.28
N ARG A 42 -12.23 5.92 1.55
CA ARG A 42 -12.31 7.32 1.97
C ARG A 42 -11.00 8.06 1.78
N GLY A 43 -9.88 7.43 2.14
CA GLY A 43 -8.57 8.05 1.99
C GLY A 43 -8.18 8.29 0.55
N MET A 44 -8.40 7.30 -0.33
CA MET A 44 -8.08 7.44 -1.75
C MET A 44 -9.00 8.42 -2.47
N ALA A 45 -10.28 8.52 -2.09
CA ALA A 45 -11.16 9.56 -2.60
C ALA A 45 -10.63 10.97 -2.24
N ALA A 46 -10.18 11.18 -1.01
CA ALA A 46 -9.58 12.46 -0.58
C ALA A 46 -8.25 12.74 -1.31
N VAL A 47 -7.46 11.71 -1.64
CA VAL A 47 -6.25 11.86 -2.47
C VAL A 47 -6.64 12.39 -3.85
N VAL A 48 -7.57 11.74 -4.53
CA VAL A 48 -8.00 12.14 -5.89
C VAL A 48 -8.57 13.54 -5.89
N GLU A 49 -9.48 13.86 -4.97
CA GLU A 49 -10.05 15.21 -4.81
C GLU A 49 -8.94 16.27 -4.60
N ASN A 50 -7.90 15.94 -3.83
CA ASN A 50 -6.79 16.86 -3.60
C ASN A 50 -5.89 17.05 -4.84
N LEU A 51 -5.77 16.02 -5.70
CA LEU A 51 -4.97 16.09 -6.94
C LEU A 51 -5.74 16.74 -8.11
N GLU A 52 -7.06 16.75 -8.04
CA GLU A 52 -7.92 17.24 -9.11
C GLU A 52 -7.75 18.76 -9.29
N GLY A 53 -7.65 19.20 -10.55
CA GLY A 53 -7.51 20.62 -10.91
C GLY A 53 -6.20 21.28 -10.47
N LYS A 54 -5.23 20.54 -9.93
CA LYS A 54 -3.92 21.07 -9.54
C LYS A 54 -2.84 20.68 -10.54
N ASP A 55 -1.97 21.63 -10.80
CA ASP A 55 -0.73 21.43 -11.52
C ASP A 55 0.40 21.14 -10.52
N PHE A 56 1.23 20.16 -10.87
CA PHE A 56 2.42 19.77 -10.10
C PHE A 56 3.65 19.84 -11.00
N ALA A 57 4.74 20.39 -10.49
CA ALA A 57 5.96 20.55 -11.27
C ALA A 57 6.65 19.20 -11.56
N ASN A 58 6.46 18.20 -10.68
CA ASN A 58 7.10 16.89 -10.78
C ASN A 58 6.34 15.84 -9.95
N SER A 59 6.73 14.56 -10.13
CA SER A 59 6.15 13.42 -9.40
C SER A 59 6.31 13.52 -7.88
N ALA A 60 7.42 14.08 -7.40
CA ALA A 60 7.67 14.20 -5.96
C ALA A 60 6.64 15.10 -5.28
N GLU A 61 6.19 16.18 -5.92
CA GLU A 61 5.11 17.05 -5.41
C GLU A 61 3.78 16.31 -5.36
N VAL A 62 3.46 15.49 -6.37
CA VAL A 62 2.28 14.62 -6.36
C VAL A 62 2.32 13.67 -5.16
N PHE A 63 3.42 12.92 -4.99
CA PHE A 63 3.54 11.96 -3.89
C PHE A 63 3.60 12.63 -2.52
N GLN A 64 4.08 13.86 -2.42
CA GLN A 64 4.00 14.64 -1.19
C GLN A 64 2.53 14.92 -0.82
N ALA A 65 1.73 15.38 -1.77
CA ALA A 65 0.31 15.62 -1.56
C ALA A 65 -0.43 14.33 -1.20
N VAL A 66 -0.14 13.23 -1.89
CA VAL A 66 -0.68 11.88 -1.61
C VAL A 66 -0.36 11.44 -0.18
N SER A 67 0.92 11.49 0.21
CA SER A 67 1.35 11.12 1.56
C SER A 67 0.59 11.88 2.65
N MET A 68 0.45 13.19 2.49
CA MET A 68 -0.26 14.04 3.45
C MET A 68 -1.75 13.67 3.57
N GLN A 69 -2.42 13.39 2.44
CA GLN A 69 -3.83 12.97 2.46
C GLN A 69 -4.00 11.60 3.12
N LEU A 70 -3.17 10.62 2.79
CA LEU A 70 -3.23 9.29 3.37
C LEU A 70 -2.97 9.31 4.89
N LEU A 71 -1.99 10.09 5.36
CA LEU A 71 -1.71 10.26 6.79
C LEU A 71 -2.88 10.88 7.55
N SER A 72 -3.66 11.75 6.92
CA SER A 72 -4.73 12.52 7.59
C SER A 72 -6.13 11.95 7.39
N LYS A 73 -6.39 11.18 6.32
CA LYS A 73 -7.73 10.78 5.89
C LYS A 73 -7.99 9.28 5.92
N VAL A 74 -6.93 8.45 5.88
CA VAL A 74 -7.08 6.99 6.04
C VAL A 74 -7.03 6.64 7.52
N GLY A 75 -8.07 5.93 7.98
CA GLY A 75 -8.13 5.43 9.35
C GLY A 75 -7.27 4.20 9.59
N GLY A 76 -7.19 3.78 10.85
CA GLY A 76 -6.48 2.56 11.25
C GLY A 76 -4.97 2.62 11.04
N ALA A 77 -4.35 1.45 10.92
CA ALA A 77 -2.91 1.33 10.67
C ALA A 77 -2.52 1.67 9.22
N SER A 78 -3.46 1.54 8.28
CA SER A 78 -3.22 1.72 6.84
C SER A 78 -2.80 3.15 6.49
N GLY A 79 -3.42 4.17 7.09
CA GLY A 79 -3.06 5.57 6.88
C GLY A 79 -1.59 5.86 7.15
N PRO A 80 -1.10 5.62 8.36
CA PRO A 80 0.31 5.77 8.69
C PRO A 80 1.26 4.95 7.82
N LEU A 81 0.91 3.73 7.43
CA LEU A 81 1.76 2.86 6.62
C LEU A 81 1.83 3.33 5.17
N TYR A 82 0.69 3.51 4.50
CA TYR A 82 0.66 4.02 3.12
C TYR A 82 1.19 5.44 3.01
N GLY A 83 0.83 6.32 3.95
CA GLY A 83 1.37 7.68 3.98
C GLY A 83 2.88 7.70 4.12
N SER A 84 3.45 6.81 4.95
CA SER A 84 4.90 6.65 5.07
C SER A 84 5.53 6.09 3.79
N ALA A 85 4.87 5.11 3.13
CA ALA A 85 5.33 4.57 1.85
C ALA A 85 5.47 5.66 0.79
N PHE A 86 4.43 6.45 0.59
CA PHE A 86 4.46 7.54 -0.39
C PHE A 86 5.42 8.67 0.00
N MET A 87 5.69 8.88 1.29
CA MET A 87 6.76 9.77 1.72
C MET A 87 8.16 9.24 1.31
N GLY A 88 8.37 7.93 1.40
CA GLY A 88 9.60 7.29 0.92
C GLY A 88 9.77 7.46 -0.60
N ILE A 89 8.71 7.13 -1.35
CA ILE A 89 8.67 7.30 -2.82
C ILE A 89 8.94 8.76 -3.21
N MET A 90 8.30 9.72 -2.55
CA MET A 90 8.51 11.15 -2.78
C MET A 90 9.98 11.56 -2.61
N LYS A 91 10.66 11.07 -1.57
CA LYS A 91 12.07 11.39 -1.33
C LYS A 91 12.97 10.81 -2.42
N ALA A 92 12.70 9.60 -2.88
CA ALA A 92 13.43 8.95 -3.97
C ALA A 92 13.21 9.69 -5.31
N GLU A 93 11.96 10.05 -5.63
CA GLU A 93 11.63 10.82 -6.84
C GLU A 93 12.33 12.20 -6.89
N LYS A 94 12.49 12.87 -5.73
CA LYS A 94 13.24 14.15 -5.65
C LYS A 94 14.67 14.07 -6.16
N VAL A 95 15.31 12.91 -6.02
CA VAL A 95 16.71 12.71 -6.46
C VAL A 95 16.79 11.90 -7.76
N GLY A 96 15.66 11.58 -8.38
CA GLY A 96 15.59 10.99 -9.71
C GLY A 96 16.02 9.52 -9.78
N THR A 97 15.60 8.71 -8.79
CA THR A 97 15.91 7.27 -8.75
C THR A 97 15.05 6.45 -9.73
N SER A 98 15.39 5.19 -9.90
CA SER A 98 14.57 4.24 -10.65
C SER A 98 13.24 3.96 -9.92
N LEU A 99 12.23 3.42 -10.64
CA LEU A 99 10.97 3.00 -10.02
C LEU A 99 11.21 1.94 -8.93
N ALA A 100 12.11 0.99 -9.18
CA ALA A 100 12.46 -0.05 -8.20
C ALA A 100 13.02 0.56 -6.91
N ASP A 101 13.94 1.53 -7.02
CA ASP A 101 14.52 2.22 -5.86
C ASP A 101 13.47 3.08 -5.15
N ALA A 102 12.57 3.73 -5.88
CA ALA A 102 11.50 4.51 -5.29
C ALA A 102 10.53 3.63 -4.48
N VAL A 103 10.14 2.47 -5.02
CA VAL A 103 9.29 1.51 -4.30
C VAL A 103 10.04 0.88 -3.12
N GLN A 104 11.35 0.61 -3.25
CA GLN A 104 12.21 0.19 -2.12
C GLN A 104 12.20 1.23 -0.99
N ALA A 105 12.37 2.52 -1.33
CA ALA A 105 12.32 3.59 -0.33
C ALA A 105 10.95 3.67 0.37
N GLY A 106 9.86 3.36 -0.36
CA GLY A 106 8.53 3.20 0.21
C GLY A 106 8.46 2.04 1.21
N LEU A 107 8.96 0.87 0.83
CA LEU A 107 9.04 -0.32 1.70
C LEU A 107 9.84 -0.03 2.98
N ASP A 108 10.99 0.61 2.86
CA ASP A 108 11.83 0.97 4.01
C ASP A 108 11.06 1.84 5.03
N MET A 109 10.24 2.77 4.52
CA MET A 109 9.42 3.63 5.38
C MET A 109 8.26 2.87 6.02
N ILE A 110 7.63 1.91 5.31
CA ILE A 110 6.63 1.00 5.87
C ILE A 110 7.25 0.21 7.02
N GLN A 111 8.40 -0.41 6.79
CA GLN A 111 9.10 -1.22 7.79
C GLN A 111 9.57 -0.38 8.99
N LYS A 112 10.07 0.82 8.73
CA LYS A 112 10.46 1.75 9.80
C LYS A 112 9.26 2.12 10.69
N ARG A 113 8.08 2.32 10.09
CA ARG A 113 6.85 2.71 10.80
C ARG A 113 6.21 1.55 11.52
N GLY A 114 5.98 0.44 10.82
CA GLY A 114 5.23 -0.71 11.31
C GLY A 114 6.07 -1.78 12.02
N LYS A 115 7.39 -1.73 11.88
CA LYS A 115 8.34 -2.71 12.43
C LYS A 115 8.09 -4.16 11.98
N ALA A 116 7.38 -4.33 10.85
CA ALA A 116 7.15 -5.65 10.27
C ALA A 116 8.31 -6.05 9.35
N VAL A 117 8.52 -7.35 9.26
CA VAL A 117 9.47 -7.99 8.32
C VAL A 117 8.72 -9.01 7.46
N PRO A 118 9.28 -9.45 6.32
CA PRO A 118 8.69 -10.52 5.53
C PRO A 118 8.42 -11.78 6.36
N GLY A 119 7.28 -12.43 6.11
CA GLY A 119 6.82 -13.63 6.84
C GLY A 119 5.88 -13.33 8.01
N GLU A 120 5.58 -12.07 8.29
CA GLU A 120 4.72 -11.66 9.42
C GLU A 120 3.26 -11.43 9.05
N LYS A 121 2.88 -11.71 7.79
CA LYS A 121 1.53 -11.56 7.22
C LYS A 121 1.07 -10.11 7.28
N THR A 122 1.77 -9.27 6.54
CA THR A 122 1.46 -7.84 6.39
C THR A 122 1.71 -7.40 4.94
N MET A 123 1.35 -6.16 4.62
CA MET A 123 1.67 -5.56 3.31
C MET A 123 3.17 -5.64 2.96
N VAL A 124 4.07 -5.77 3.95
CA VAL A 124 5.52 -5.91 3.75
C VAL A 124 5.85 -7.15 2.92
N ASP A 125 5.07 -8.24 3.06
CA ASP A 125 5.28 -9.47 2.30
C ASP A 125 5.13 -9.25 0.80
N VAL A 126 4.08 -8.53 0.39
CA VAL A 126 3.85 -8.19 -1.02
C VAL A 126 4.81 -7.11 -1.51
N TRP A 127 4.99 -6.03 -0.75
CA TRP A 127 5.91 -4.96 -1.13
C TRP A 127 7.35 -5.46 -1.36
N SER A 128 7.86 -6.35 -0.49
CA SER A 128 9.19 -6.95 -0.63
C SER A 128 9.31 -7.76 -1.92
N GLY A 129 8.31 -8.59 -2.23
CA GLY A 129 8.27 -9.36 -3.46
C GLY A 129 8.16 -8.49 -4.72
N VAL A 130 7.36 -7.43 -4.66
CA VAL A 130 7.22 -6.45 -5.75
C VAL A 130 8.54 -5.72 -6.02
N VAL A 131 9.25 -5.30 -4.98
CA VAL A 131 10.58 -4.66 -5.13
C VAL A 131 11.56 -5.61 -5.83
N MET A 132 11.64 -6.87 -5.38
CA MET A 132 12.50 -7.88 -6.01
C MET A 132 12.16 -8.11 -7.48
N ALA A 133 10.88 -8.18 -7.81
CA ALA A 133 10.42 -8.37 -9.19
C ALA A 133 10.72 -7.14 -10.07
N LEU A 134 10.54 -5.92 -9.53
CA LEU A 134 10.90 -4.68 -10.22
C LEU A 134 12.41 -4.60 -10.52
N GLN A 135 13.26 -4.96 -9.56
CA GLN A 135 14.72 -4.98 -9.72
C GLN A 135 15.17 -5.94 -10.82
N LYS A 136 14.45 -7.04 -11.00
CA LYS A 136 14.70 -8.04 -12.05
C LYS A 136 14.03 -7.71 -13.39
N GLY A 137 13.10 -6.74 -13.42
CA GLY A 137 12.28 -6.47 -14.60
C GLY A 137 11.22 -7.55 -14.89
N GLU A 138 10.81 -8.30 -13.87
CA GLU A 138 9.93 -9.46 -13.95
C GLU A 138 8.56 -9.24 -13.29
N LEU A 139 8.19 -7.98 -12.98
CA LEU A 139 6.91 -7.69 -12.34
C LEU A 139 5.74 -7.92 -13.31
N THR A 140 4.88 -8.87 -12.95
CA THR A 140 3.64 -9.18 -13.67
C THR A 140 2.45 -9.18 -12.72
N LYS A 141 1.23 -9.20 -13.28
CA LYS A 141 0.01 -9.38 -12.46
C LYS A 141 -0.01 -10.71 -11.73
N GLU A 142 0.47 -11.76 -12.38
CA GLU A 142 0.59 -13.11 -11.82
C GLU A 142 1.55 -13.13 -10.64
N THR A 143 2.69 -12.44 -10.75
CA THR A 143 3.64 -12.30 -9.63
C THR A 143 2.97 -11.64 -8.43
N ILE A 144 2.27 -10.53 -8.63
CA ILE A 144 1.56 -9.83 -7.55
C ILE A 144 0.49 -10.74 -6.93
N HIS A 145 -0.32 -11.40 -7.75
CA HIS A 145 -1.36 -12.32 -7.28
C HIS A 145 -0.78 -13.44 -6.43
N THR A 146 0.32 -14.05 -6.87
CA THR A 146 1.02 -15.12 -6.13
C THR A 146 1.51 -14.63 -4.76
N LEU A 147 2.07 -13.41 -4.70
CA LEU A 147 2.53 -12.81 -3.45
C LEU A 147 1.37 -12.56 -2.47
N VAL A 148 0.23 -12.08 -2.97
CA VAL A 148 -0.97 -11.85 -2.17
C VAL A 148 -1.52 -13.18 -1.63
N GLU A 149 -1.69 -14.19 -2.50
CA GLU A 149 -2.20 -15.51 -2.11
C GLU A 149 -1.28 -16.20 -1.09
N ALA A 150 0.04 -16.02 -1.19
CA ALA A 150 0.98 -16.61 -0.23
C ALA A 150 0.75 -16.13 1.21
N THR A 151 0.14 -14.95 1.42
CA THR A 151 -0.18 -14.47 2.77
C THR A 151 -1.26 -15.30 3.46
N LYS A 152 -2.07 -16.05 2.70
CA LYS A 152 -3.15 -16.89 3.23
C LYS A 152 -2.64 -17.94 4.21
N ASP A 153 -1.52 -18.57 3.90
CA ASP A 153 -0.96 -19.66 4.71
C ASP A 153 -0.04 -19.16 5.83
N MET A 154 0.22 -17.85 5.90
CA MET A 154 1.04 -17.25 6.95
C MET A 154 0.22 -17.08 8.24
N LYS A 155 0.91 -17.19 9.39
CA LYS A 155 0.40 -16.77 10.67
C LYS A 155 0.73 -15.31 10.90
N ALA A 156 -0.25 -14.50 11.25
CA ALA A 156 -0.01 -13.09 11.58
C ALA A 156 0.72 -12.94 12.93
N THR A 157 1.81 -12.18 12.92
CA THR A 157 2.58 -11.84 14.11
C THR A 157 2.66 -10.33 14.36
N LYS A 158 2.05 -9.53 13.46
CA LYS A 158 1.97 -8.06 13.54
C LYS A 158 0.54 -7.57 13.29
N GLY A 159 0.29 -6.34 13.71
CA GLY A 159 -1.01 -5.69 13.52
C GLY A 159 -2.15 -6.39 14.25
N ARG A 160 -3.39 -6.03 13.89
CA ARG A 160 -4.60 -6.59 14.51
C ARG A 160 -4.76 -8.09 14.30
N ALA A 161 -4.40 -8.58 13.10
CA ALA A 161 -4.47 -9.99 12.77
C ALA A 161 -3.67 -10.88 13.73
N SER A 162 -2.64 -10.35 14.38
CA SER A 162 -1.86 -11.08 15.39
C SER A 162 -2.67 -11.46 16.64
N TYR A 163 -3.72 -10.70 16.96
CA TYR A 163 -4.56 -10.96 18.13
C TYR A 163 -5.40 -12.23 18.01
N VAL A 164 -5.67 -12.69 16.80
CA VAL A 164 -6.42 -13.94 16.58
C VAL A 164 -5.50 -15.17 16.47
N GLY A 165 -4.17 -14.97 16.51
CA GLY A 165 -3.17 -16.04 16.57
C GLY A 165 -3.26 -17.01 15.38
N GLU A 166 -3.37 -18.32 15.66
CA GLU A 166 -3.50 -19.38 14.65
C GLU A 166 -4.73 -19.21 13.75
N ARG A 167 -5.78 -18.56 14.22
CA ARG A 167 -6.99 -18.29 13.42
C ARG A 167 -6.75 -17.30 12.27
N SER A 168 -5.60 -16.63 12.24
CA SER A 168 -5.20 -15.79 11.11
C SER A 168 -4.80 -16.61 9.87
N ILE A 169 -4.43 -17.89 10.04
CA ILE A 169 -4.10 -18.80 8.95
C ILE A 169 -5.38 -19.13 8.16
N GLY A 170 -5.25 -19.21 6.84
CA GLY A 170 -6.38 -19.45 5.92
C GLY A 170 -7.04 -18.20 5.38
N HIS A 171 -6.61 -17.01 5.81
CA HIS A 171 -7.14 -15.73 5.36
C HIS A 171 -6.07 -14.89 4.67
N ILE A 172 -6.39 -14.26 3.55
CA ILE A 172 -5.51 -13.30 2.87
C ILE A 172 -5.36 -12.05 3.74
N ASP A 173 -4.15 -11.49 3.82
CA ASP A 173 -3.94 -10.22 4.49
C ASP A 173 -4.55 -9.06 3.69
N PRO A 174 -5.49 -8.27 4.26
CA PRO A 174 -6.14 -7.17 3.53
C PRO A 174 -5.17 -6.06 3.10
N GLY A 175 -4.12 -5.79 3.90
CA GLY A 175 -3.08 -4.82 3.56
C GLY A 175 -2.21 -5.28 2.39
N SER A 176 -2.03 -6.58 2.21
CA SER A 176 -1.34 -7.18 1.07
C SER A 176 -2.18 -7.17 -0.20
N TYR A 177 -3.51 -7.23 -0.08
CA TYR A 177 -4.41 -7.17 -1.23
C TYR A 177 -4.60 -5.73 -1.75
N SER A 178 -4.61 -4.74 -0.86
CA SER A 178 -4.79 -3.32 -1.22
C SER A 178 -3.53 -2.68 -1.77
#